data_ab9013f3d6ca7bd49ebf09491eacd250
#
_entry.id   ab9013f3d6ca7bd49ebf09491eacd250
#
_cell.length_a   1.000
_cell.length_b   1.000
_cell.length_c   1.000
_cell.angle_alpha   90.00
_cell.angle_beta   90.00
_cell.angle_gamma   90.00
#
_symmetry.space_group_name_H-M   'P 1'
#
loop_
_entity.id
_entity.type
_entity.pdbx_description
1 polymer ?
#
loop_
_entity_poly.entity_id
_entity_poly.type
_entity_poly.pdbx_seq_one_letter_code
_entity_poly.pdbx_strand_id
1 'polypeptide(L)'
;MYERALQSHQRHGKRWGYPMYILRQDIAVGFWNKPSYLISLVINELAKPAGERMEWLMWVDADSIMLNNDIPVEIFLPPSDLKDVHLVAAQDQNGLNTGIMFLHVHPWTISFLTETMGYPLYRPQIDLGRSADQEAMRRVLNKTTGGPKGQGYADGVFYLPRPWINTYEWDWAYEGKRGDLLVHFPGLEEQRWPHMAKWLNIVETTPHEWNLPLEETGYMNRTTTYWSQIRSAKDSIKFAEKKLQSGEAVSGNTKEAVGAFKKVLREESDNMELVQQQLRDLDALIGMI
;
A
#
# COMPACT_ATOMS: atom_id res chain seq x y z
N MET A 1 -21.81 11.60 -8.71
CA MET A 1 -20.65 11.78 -7.83
C MET A 1 -19.43 11.05 -8.35
N TYR A 2 -19.46 9.75 -8.49
CA TYR A 2 -18.29 8.96 -8.91
C TYR A 2 -17.65 9.40 -10.24
N GLU A 3 -18.43 9.82 -11.23
CA GLU A 3 -17.85 10.35 -12.49
C GLU A 3 -17.06 11.64 -12.29
N ARG A 4 -17.50 12.52 -11.39
CA ARG A 4 -16.74 13.73 -11.02
C ARG A 4 -15.46 13.37 -10.22
N ALA A 5 -15.57 12.41 -9.31
CA ALA A 5 -14.38 11.89 -8.60
C ALA A 5 -13.38 11.30 -9.58
N LEU A 6 -13.82 10.46 -10.52
CA LEU A 6 -12.98 9.94 -11.59
C LEU A 6 -12.28 11.03 -12.39
N GLN A 7 -12.98 12.14 -12.71
CA GLN A 7 -12.37 13.28 -13.41
C GLN A 7 -11.21 13.92 -12.62
N SER A 8 -11.23 13.89 -11.28
CA SER A 8 -10.11 14.36 -10.47
C SER A 8 -8.86 13.48 -10.68
N HIS A 9 -9.04 12.17 -10.68
CA HIS A 9 -7.96 11.20 -10.98
C HIS A 9 -7.48 11.30 -12.43
N GLN A 10 -8.40 11.52 -13.39
CA GLN A 10 -8.03 11.71 -14.79
C GLN A 10 -7.19 12.97 -15.02
N ARG A 11 -7.49 14.08 -14.32
CA ARG A 11 -6.65 15.30 -14.38
C ARG A 11 -5.24 15.02 -13.89
N HIS A 12 -5.11 14.31 -12.78
CA HIS A 12 -3.82 13.89 -12.23
C HIS A 12 -3.08 12.94 -13.18
N GLY A 13 -3.75 11.90 -13.69
CA GLY A 13 -3.18 10.96 -14.66
C GLY A 13 -2.70 11.66 -15.93
N LYS A 14 -3.49 12.60 -16.46
CA LYS A 14 -3.10 13.40 -17.64
C LYS A 14 -1.87 14.27 -17.37
N ARG A 15 -1.77 14.86 -16.19
CA ARG A 15 -0.63 15.72 -15.80
C ARG A 15 0.69 14.95 -15.81
N TRP A 16 0.68 13.73 -15.30
CA TRP A 16 1.87 12.91 -15.12
C TRP A 16 2.06 11.85 -16.24
N GLY A 17 1.12 11.76 -17.17
CA GLY A 17 1.18 10.78 -18.25
C GLY A 17 0.82 9.36 -17.82
N TYR A 18 0.11 9.18 -16.69
CA TYR A 18 -0.30 7.85 -16.23
C TYR A 18 -1.48 7.32 -17.04
N PRO A 19 -1.38 6.11 -17.61
CA PRO A 19 -2.54 5.46 -18.23
C PRO A 19 -3.60 5.16 -17.18
N MET A 20 -4.86 5.36 -17.55
CA MET A 20 -6.01 5.15 -16.67
C MET A 20 -6.83 3.96 -17.14
N TYR A 21 -7.00 2.97 -16.27
CA TYR A 21 -7.84 1.78 -16.49
C TYR A 21 -9.07 1.87 -15.59
N ILE A 22 -10.26 1.86 -16.17
CA ILE A 22 -11.50 2.12 -15.46
C ILE A 22 -12.41 0.91 -15.56
N LEU A 23 -12.73 0.29 -14.43
CA LEU A 23 -13.72 -0.77 -14.35
C LEU A 23 -15.12 -0.17 -14.37
N ARG A 24 -15.84 -0.30 -15.49
CA ARG A 24 -17.19 0.28 -15.70
C ARG A 24 -18.31 -0.77 -15.67
N GLN A 25 -17.97 -2.04 -15.69
CA GLN A 25 -18.91 -3.15 -15.72
C GLN A 25 -18.48 -4.22 -14.75
N ASP A 26 -19.43 -4.90 -14.15
CA ASP A 26 -19.14 -6.06 -13.34
C ASP A 26 -18.53 -7.18 -14.18
N ILE A 27 -17.39 -7.70 -13.74
CA ILE A 27 -16.70 -8.86 -14.31
C ILE A 27 -16.70 -10.05 -13.35
N ALA A 28 -17.12 -9.79 -12.09
CA ALA A 28 -17.28 -10.76 -11.03
C ALA A 28 -18.40 -10.30 -10.08
N VAL A 29 -18.73 -11.08 -9.07
CA VAL A 29 -19.80 -10.74 -8.11
C VAL A 29 -19.27 -9.77 -7.04
N GLY A 30 -19.89 -8.59 -6.92
CA GLY A 30 -19.67 -7.63 -5.84
C GLY A 30 -18.19 -7.22 -5.69
N PHE A 31 -17.65 -7.32 -4.48
CA PHE A 31 -16.27 -6.92 -4.17
C PHE A 31 -15.19 -7.73 -4.91
N TRP A 32 -15.53 -8.91 -5.47
CA TRP A 32 -14.60 -9.71 -6.27
C TRP A 32 -14.25 -9.09 -7.63
N ASN A 33 -14.96 -8.05 -8.03
CA ASN A 33 -14.63 -7.25 -9.21
C ASN A 33 -13.21 -6.67 -9.13
N LYS A 34 -12.82 -6.11 -7.98
CA LYS A 34 -11.50 -5.50 -7.75
C LYS A 34 -10.34 -6.49 -8.01
N PRO A 35 -10.21 -7.60 -7.27
CA PRO A 35 -9.10 -8.53 -7.50
C PRO A 35 -9.15 -9.17 -8.88
N SER A 36 -10.32 -9.44 -9.45
CA SER A 36 -10.45 -9.98 -10.82
C SER A 36 -9.88 -9.02 -11.86
N TYR A 37 -10.22 -7.74 -11.74
CA TYR A 37 -9.74 -6.72 -12.67
C TYR A 37 -8.24 -6.50 -12.54
N LEU A 38 -7.73 -6.41 -11.30
CA LEU A 38 -6.31 -6.27 -11.03
C LEU A 38 -5.49 -7.44 -11.59
N ILE A 39 -5.95 -8.69 -11.45
CA ILE A 39 -5.31 -9.87 -12.07
C ILE A 39 -5.22 -9.68 -13.59
N SER A 40 -6.32 -9.28 -14.24
CA SER A 40 -6.34 -9.10 -15.70
C SER A 40 -5.34 -8.04 -16.15
N LEU A 41 -5.24 -6.93 -15.44
CA LEU A 41 -4.28 -5.86 -15.75
C LEU A 41 -2.83 -6.33 -15.57
N VAL A 42 -2.52 -7.01 -14.46
CA VAL A 42 -1.16 -7.53 -14.19
C VAL A 42 -0.76 -8.56 -15.23
N ILE A 43 -1.66 -9.47 -15.64
CA ILE A 43 -1.40 -10.48 -16.70
C ILE A 43 -1.12 -9.77 -18.03
N ASN A 44 -1.93 -8.79 -18.40
CA ASN A 44 -1.75 -8.04 -19.64
C ASN A 44 -0.42 -7.29 -19.67
N GLU A 45 -0.02 -6.68 -18.55
CA GLU A 45 1.29 -6.01 -18.46
C GLU A 45 2.44 -7.02 -18.55
N LEU A 46 2.36 -8.14 -17.84
CA LEU A 46 3.40 -9.18 -17.87
C LEU A 46 3.54 -9.85 -19.26
N ALA A 47 2.50 -9.84 -20.09
CA ALA A 47 2.55 -10.33 -21.46
C ALA A 47 3.32 -9.42 -22.43
N LYS A 48 3.54 -8.13 -22.07
CA LYS A 48 4.31 -7.21 -22.89
C LYS A 48 5.82 -7.47 -22.78
N PRO A 49 6.63 -7.00 -23.75
CA PRO A 49 8.09 -6.95 -23.60
C PRO A 49 8.51 -6.17 -22.34
N ALA A 50 9.59 -6.58 -21.70
CA ALA A 50 10.01 -6.01 -20.39
C ALA A 50 10.17 -4.48 -20.38
N GLY A 51 10.65 -3.88 -21.48
CA GLY A 51 10.82 -2.43 -21.59
C GLY A 51 9.53 -1.64 -21.86
N GLU A 52 8.41 -2.33 -22.10
CA GLU A 52 7.11 -1.71 -22.40
C GLU A 52 6.10 -1.88 -21.25
N ARG A 53 6.50 -2.62 -20.19
CA ARG A 53 5.64 -2.91 -19.03
C ARG A 53 5.59 -1.73 -18.08
N MET A 54 4.43 -1.48 -17.53
CA MET A 54 4.37 -0.73 -16.28
C MET A 54 4.96 -1.59 -15.16
N GLU A 55 5.73 -0.97 -14.28
CA GLU A 55 6.29 -1.65 -13.11
C GLU A 55 5.27 -1.73 -11.98
N TRP A 56 4.43 -0.70 -11.84
CA TRP A 56 3.46 -0.58 -10.75
C TRP A 56 2.09 -0.17 -11.25
N LEU A 57 1.06 -0.66 -10.60
CA LEU A 57 -0.33 -0.22 -10.73
C LEU A 57 -0.76 0.45 -9.43
N MET A 58 -1.36 1.62 -9.51
CA MET A 58 -2.07 2.23 -8.38
C MET A 58 -3.57 1.93 -8.51
N TRP A 59 -4.14 1.26 -7.52
CA TRP A 59 -5.59 1.13 -7.37
C TRP A 59 -6.12 2.29 -6.55
N VAL A 60 -7.26 2.84 -6.98
CA VAL A 60 -8.05 3.81 -6.21
C VAL A 60 -9.53 3.43 -6.27
N ASP A 61 -10.19 3.38 -5.12
CA ASP A 61 -11.63 3.17 -5.05
C ASP A 61 -12.38 4.42 -5.55
N ALA A 62 -13.57 4.22 -6.12
CA ALA A 62 -14.37 5.28 -6.75
C ALA A 62 -14.84 6.37 -5.76
N ASP A 63 -14.86 6.07 -4.46
CA ASP A 63 -15.11 7.01 -3.39
C ASP A 63 -13.84 7.68 -2.86
N SER A 64 -12.96 8.08 -3.76
CA SER A 64 -11.80 8.90 -3.49
C SER A 64 -11.69 10.07 -4.47
N ILE A 65 -11.08 11.17 -4.05
CA ILE A 65 -10.94 12.39 -4.85
C ILE A 65 -9.48 12.85 -4.76
N MET A 66 -8.84 13.06 -5.90
CA MET A 66 -7.50 13.63 -5.96
C MET A 66 -7.55 15.10 -5.55
N LEU A 67 -6.79 15.49 -4.54
CA LEU A 67 -6.74 16.86 -4.01
C LEU A 67 -5.55 17.64 -4.57
N ASN A 68 -4.38 17.02 -4.64
CA ASN A 68 -3.17 17.68 -5.12
C ASN A 68 -2.63 16.99 -6.39
N ASN A 69 -2.83 17.65 -7.52
CA ASN A 69 -2.35 17.15 -8.81
C ASN A 69 -0.84 17.35 -9.02
N ASP A 70 -0.14 18.06 -8.13
CA ASP A 70 1.29 18.38 -8.26
C ASP A 70 2.19 17.33 -7.61
N ILE A 71 1.60 16.27 -7.03
CA ILE A 71 2.31 15.15 -6.41
C ILE A 71 2.40 13.98 -7.39
N PRO A 72 3.57 13.61 -7.91
CA PRO A 72 3.73 12.36 -8.66
C PRO A 72 3.65 11.16 -7.73
N VAL A 73 2.91 10.13 -8.12
CA VAL A 73 2.67 8.98 -7.21
C VAL A 73 3.89 8.08 -7.04
N GLU A 74 4.86 8.16 -7.93
CA GLU A 74 6.11 7.40 -7.85
C GLU A 74 6.92 7.70 -6.59
N ILE A 75 6.75 8.85 -5.98
CA ILE A 75 7.48 9.20 -4.75
C ILE A 75 7.13 8.28 -3.58
N PHE A 76 5.99 7.60 -3.64
CA PHE A 76 5.54 6.65 -2.62
C PHE A 76 6.05 5.23 -2.87
N LEU A 77 6.58 4.95 -4.07
CA LEU A 77 7.06 3.63 -4.45
C LEU A 77 8.42 3.31 -3.83
N PRO A 78 8.70 2.02 -3.60
CA PRO A 78 10.02 1.61 -3.13
C PRO A 78 11.10 1.91 -4.18
N PRO A 79 12.32 2.25 -3.74
CA PRO A 79 13.46 2.36 -4.65
C PRO A 79 13.76 1.01 -5.31
N SER A 80 14.36 1.05 -6.51
CA SER A 80 14.55 -0.10 -7.40
C SER A 80 15.42 -1.23 -6.84
N ASP A 81 16.16 -0.98 -5.77
CA ASP A 81 16.96 -1.99 -5.07
C ASP A 81 16.12 -2.85 -4.09
N LEU A 82 14.96 -2.37 -3.66
CA LEU A 82 14.01 -3.12 -2.83
C LEU A 82 13.06 -3.98 -3.69
N LYS A 83 13.63 -4.88 -4.50
CA LYS A 83 12.93 -5.70 -5.50
C LYS A 83 11.93 -6.70 -4.93
N ASP A 84 11.98 -6.95 -3.65
CA ASP A 84 11.10 -7.89 -2.93
C ASP A 84 9.87 -7.20 -2.34
N VAL A 85 9.68 -5.90 -2.57
CA VAL A 85 8.44 -5.20 -2.26
C VAL A 85 7.46 -5.35 -3.41
N HIS A 86 6.26 -5.84 -3.14
CA HIS A 86 5.25 -6.14 -4.17
C HIS A 86 3.89 -5.48 -3.92
N LEU A 87 3.63 -5.06 -2.69
CA LEU A 87 2.42 -4.33 -2.31
C LEU A 87 2.79 -3.19 -1.37
N VAL A 88 2.33 -1.98 -1.70
CA VAL A 88 2.39 -0.82 -0.82
C VAL A 88 0.97 -0.33 -0.59
N ALA A 89 0.55 -0.24 0.66
CA ALA A 89 -0.81 0.13 1.05
C ALA A 89 -0.80 0.96 2.33
N ALA A 90 -1.96 1.26 2.87
CA ALA A 90 -2.12 1.84 4.20
C ALA A 90 -2.95 0.92 5.10
N GLN A 91 -2.85 1.13 6.39
CA GLN A 91 -3.69 0.47 7.39
C GLN A 91 -4.65 1.45 8.06
N ASP A 92 -5.76 0.92 8.52
CA ASP A 92 -6.68 1.59 9.43
C ASP A 92 -6.93 0.72 10.68
N GLN A 93 -7.90 1.08 11.51
CA GLN A 93 -8.27 0.32 12.72
C GLN A 93 -8.70 -1.14 12.44
N ASN A 94 -8.99 -1.49 11.19
CA ASN A 94 -9.34 -2.85 10.76
C ASN A 94 -8.15 -3.59 10.13
N GLY A 95 -6.98 -2.97 10.08
CA GLY A 95 -5.77 -3.46 9.41
C GLY A 95 -5.65 -2.98 7.96
N LEU A 96 -5.24 -3.86 7.04
CA LEU A 96 -5.08 -3.50 5.62
C LEU A 96 -6.33 -2.82 5.07
N ASN A 97 -6.16 -1.62 4.50
CA ASN A 97 -7.18 -0.97 3.68
C ASN A 97 -6.81 -1.09 2.20
N THR A 98 -7.72 -1.62 1.39
CA THR A 98 -7.51 -1.88 -0.04
C THR A 98 -8.13 -0.83 -0.95
N GLY A 99 -8.59 0.29 -0.39
CA GLY A 99 -9.17 1.38 -1.18
C GLY A 99 -8.15 2.13 -2.02
N ILE A 100 -6.92 2.27 -1.47
CA ILE A 100 -5.78 2.86 -2.17
C ILE A 100 -4.56 1.94 -1.95
N MET A 101 -3.99 1.41 -3.02
CA MET A 101 -2.81 0.55 -2.93
C MET A 101 -2.00 0.56 -4.21
N PHE A 102 -0.70 0.31 -4.08
CA PHE A 102 0.21 0.10 -5.20
C PHE A 102 0.58 -1.37 -5.30
N LEU A 103 0.43 -1.94 -6.47
CA LEU A 103 0.75 -3.34 -6.75
C LEU A 103 1.87 -3.41 -7.79
N HIS A 104 2.93 -4.12 -7.45
CA HIS A 104 4.01 -4.40 -8.40
C HIS A 104 3.52 -5.35 -9.50
N VAL A 105 3.79 -5.03 -10.74
CA VAL A 105 3.50 -5.88 -11.91
C VAL A 105 4.46 -7.07 -11.89
N HIS A 106 4.12 -8.08 -11.11
CA HIS A 106 4.99 -9.20 -10.79
C HIS A 106 4.18 -10.51 -10.62
N PRO A 107 4.75 -11.70 -10.91
CA PRO A 107 4.07 -12.98 -10.65
C PRO A 107 3.61 -13.18 -9.20
N TRP A 108 4.30 -12.56 -8.24
CA TRP A 108 3.87 -12.53 -6.84
C TRP A 108 2.45 -11.96 -6.69
N THR A 109 2.16 -10.86 -7.39
CA THR A 109 0.85 -10.18 -7.35
C THR A 109 -0.24 -11.05 -7.93
N ILE A 110 0.02 -11.77 -9.02
CA ILE A 110 -0.92 -12.76 -9.58
C ILE A 110 -1.21 -13.85 -8.54
N SER A 111 -0.17 -14.43 -7.94
CA SER A 111 -0.32 -15.49 -6.94
C SER A 111 -1.13 -15.00 -5.73
N PHE A 112 -0.83 -13.80 -5.22
CA PHE A 112 -1.52 -13.17 -4.11
C PHE A 112 -3.01 -12.96 -4.39
N LEU A 113 -3.34 -12.32 -5.51
CA LEU A 113 -4.73 -12.03 -5.90
C LEU A 113 -5.51 -13.32 -6.23
N THR A 114 -4.87 -14.32 -6.86
CA THR A 114 -5.48 -15.62 -7.13
C THR A 114 -5.81 -16.35 -5.84
N GLU A 115 -4.88 -16.36 -4.87
CA GLU A 115 -5.12 -16.98 -3.57
C GLU A 115 -6.21 -16.24 -2.78
N THR A 116 -6.25 -14.91 -2.91
CA THR A 116 -7.32 -14.07 -2.36
C THR A 116 -8.68 -14.46 -2.92
N MET A 117 -8.81 -14.57 -4.24
CA MET A 117 -10.07 -14.95 -4.88
C MET A 117 -10.49 -16.38 -4.55
N GLY A 118 -9.54 -17.29 -4.39
CA GLY A 118 -9.79 -18.66 -3.97
C GLY A 118 -10.17 -18.82 -2.50
N TYR A 119 -9.94 -17.77 -1.66
CA TYR A 119 -10.06 -17.86 -0.20
C TYR A 119 -11.42 -18.40 0.27
N PRO A 120 -12.58 -17.93 -0.22
CA PRO A 120 -13.87 -18.47 0.20
C PRO A 120 -14.11 -19.93 -0.22
N LEU A 121 -13.41 -20.43 -1.23
CA LEU A 121 -13.55 -21.81 -1.70
C LEU A 121 -12.87 -22.81 -0.76
N TYR A 122 -11.68 -22.47 -0.24
CA TYR A 122 -10.95 -23.37 0.67
C TYR A 122 -11.12 -23.02 2.16
N ARG A 123 -11.83 -21.94 2.45
CA ARG A 123 -12.21 -21.52 3.82
C ARG A 123 -13.69 -21.10 3.88
N PRO A 124 -14.63 -21.94 3.43
CA PRO A 124 -16.04 -21.56 3.30
C PRO A 124 -16.73 -21.26 4.66
N GLN A 125 -16.14 -21.72 5.77
CA GLN A 125 -16.64 -21.47 7.12
C GLN A 125 -16.30 -20.08 7.66
N ILE A 126 -15.46 -19.31 6.97
CA ILE A 126 -15.03 -17.99 7.41
C ILE A 126 -15.97 -16.93 6.83
N ASP A 127 -16.62 -16.19 7.69
CA ASP A 127 -17.32 -14.97 7.27
C ASP A 127 -16.29 -13.87 6.97
N LEU A 128 -16.33 -13.36 5.75
CA LEU A 128 -15.46 -12.29 5.27
C LEU A 128 -16.09 -10.89 5.49
N GLY A 129 -17.31 -10.82 5.98
CA GLY A 129 -17.99 -9.57 6.27
C GLY A 129 -18.32 -8.74 5.03
N ARG A 130 -18.52 -7.44 5.23
CA ARG A 130 -18.96 -6.51 4.17
C ARG A 130 -17.90 -6.27 3.09
N SER A 131 -16.62 -6.18 3.44
CA SER A 131 -15.51 -5.95 2.52
C SER A 131 -14.76 -7.26 2.30
N ALA A 132 -15.44 -8.20 1.65
CA ALA A 132 -14.98 -9.59 1.54
C ALA A 132 -13.63 -9.73 0.83
N ASP A 133 -13.35 -8.92 -0.17
CA ASP A 133 -12.07 -8.87 -0.89
C ASP A 133 -10.94 -8.39 0.02
N GLN A 134 -11.16 -7.31 0.77
CA GLN A 134 -10.18 -6.76 1.70
C GLN A 134 -9.85 -7.74 2.83
N GLU A 135 -10.88 -8.35 3.44
CA GLU A 135 -10.69 -9.32 4.50
C GLU A 135 -9.98 -10.59 3.99
N ALA A 136 -10.30 -11.04 2.78
CA ALA A 136 -9.60 -12.16 2.16
C ALA A 136 -8.13 -11.81 1.89
N MET A 137 -7.84 -10.62 1.34
CA MET A 137 -6.47 -10.12 1.13
C MET A 137 -5.69 -10.09 2.45
N ARG A 138 -6.26 -9.50 3.50
CA ARG A 138 -5.64 -9.44 4.83
C ARG A 138 -5.33 -10.83 5.38
N ARG A 139 -6.26 -11.78 5.24
CA ARG A 139 -6.06 -13.16 5.70
C ARG A 139 -5.01 -13.91 4.91
N VAL A 140 -4.93 -13.69 3.59
CA VAL A 140 -3.89 -14.27 2.74
C VAL A 140 -2.51 -13.71 3.11
N LEU A 141 -2.39 -12.41 3.36
CA LEU A 141 -1.14 -11.78 3.81
C LEU A 141 -0.66 -12.34 5.16
N ASN A 142 -1.58 -12.62 6.07
CA ASN A 142 -1.24 -13.13 7.41
C ASN A 142 -0.87 -14.63 7.44
N LYS A 143 -0.91 -15.32 6.28
CA LYS A 143 -0.44 -16.70 6.22
C LYS A 143 1.08 -16.77 6.30
N THR A 144 1.57 -17.73 7.06
CA THR A 144 3.01 -18.07 7.17
C THR A 144 3.46 -19.06 6.11
N THR A 145 2.53 -19.64 5.35
CA THR A 145 2.75 -20.61 4.28
C THR A 145 1.98 -20.21 3.03
N GLY A 146 2.29 -20.81 1.91
CA GLY A 146 1.76 -20.39 0.61
C GLY A 146 2.67 -19.37 -0.06
N GLY A 147 2.17 -18.71 -1.09
CA GLY A 147 2.95 -17.77 -1.88
C GLY A 147 4.05 -18.42 -2.73
N PRO A 148 4.77 -17.61 -3.53
CA PRO A 148 5.70 -18.11 -4.55
C PRO A 148 6.85 -18.98 -4.05
N LYS A 149 7.22 -18.85 -2.77
CA LYS A 149 8.33 -19.62 -2.15
C LYS A 149 7.89 -20.44 -0.94
N GLY A 150 6.58 -20.59 -0.72
CA GLY A 150 6.04 -21.29 0.43
C GLY A 150 6.22 -20.55 1.78
N GLN A 151 6.64 -19.28 1.76
CA GLN A 151 6.97 -18.46 2.95
C GLN A 151 5.88 -17.42 3.29
N GLY A 152 4.72 -17.49 2.61
CA GLY A 152 3.66 -16.50 2.73
C GLY A 152 3.94 -15.24 1.89
N TYR A 153 3.13 -14.21 2.10
CA TYR A 153 3.17 -12.97 1.32
C TYR A 153 3.66 -11.76 2.12
N ALA A 154 3.65 -11.83 3.45
CA ALA A 154 3.84 -10.67 4.32
C ALA A 154 5.17 -9.93 4.13
N ASP A 155 6.24 -10.63 3.77
CA ASP A 155 7.56 -10.03 3.56
C ASP A 155 7.63 -9.12 2.32
N GLY A 156 6.66 -9.23 1.41
CA GLY A 156 6.55 -8.40 0.20
C GLY A 156 5.61 -7.21 0.36
N VAL A 157 5.11 -6.93 1.57
CA VAL A 157 4.11 -5.90 1.83
C VAL A 157 4.66 -4.85 2.78
N PHE A 158 4.45 -3.57 2.44
CA PHE A 158 4.81 -2.45 3.30
C PHE A 158 3.66 -1.47 3.40
N TYR A 159 3.46 -0.95 4.60
CA TYR A 159 2.44 0.03 4.90
C TYR A 159 3.07 1.41 5.02
N LEU A 160 2.55 2.36 4.25
CA LEU A 160 2.87 3.77 4.43
C LEU A 160 1.93 4.40 5.46
N PRO A 161 2.34 5.46 6.16
CA PRO A 161 1.43 6.24 6.97
C PRO A 161 0.19 6.64 6.18
N ARG A 162 -1.00 6.29 6.68
CA ARG A 162 -2.26 6.44 5.95
C ARG A 162 -2.48 7.84 5.36
N PRO A 163 -2.19 8.96 6.07
CA PRO A 163 -2.39 10.29 5.51
C PRO A 163 -1.48 10.64 4.31
N TRP A 164 -0.59 9.74 3.88
CA TRP A 164 0.25 10.00 2.71
C TRP A 164 -0.41 9.60 1.41
N ILE A 165 -1.13 8.48 1.41
CA ILE A 165 -1.70 7.89 0.19
C ILE A 165 -3.20 7.57 0.31
N ASN A 166 -3.76 7.58 1.52
CA ASN A 166 -5.12 7.13 1.79
C ASN A 166 -5.76 7.94 2.92
N THR A 167 -5.75 9.27 2.79
CA THR A 167 -6.23 10.22 3.81
C THR A 167 -7.75 10.17 3.90
N TYR A 168 -8.31 10.02 5.11
CA TYR A 168 -9.74 9.84 5.30
C TYR A 168 -10.49 11.13 5.55
N GLU A 169 -11.69 11.21 4.99
CA GLU A 169 -12.75 12.07 5.50
C GLU A 169 -13.62 11.24 6.44
N TRP A 170 -13.67 11.64 7.69
CA TRP A 170 -14.58 11.11 8.68
C TRP A 170 -15.90 11.91 8.66
N ASP A 171 -16.96 11.41 9.30
CA ASP A 171 -18.23 12.15 9.44
C ASP A 171 -18.07 13.45 10.24
N TRP A 172 -17.04 13.57 11.08
CA TRP A 172 -16.76 14.75 11.90
C TRP A 172 -15.65 15.66 11.37
N ALA A 173 -14.66 15.14 10.63
CA ALA A 173 -13.53 15.93 10.14
C ALA A 173 -12.68 15.19 9.10
N TYR A 174 -11.98 15.97 8.27
CA TYR A 174 -10.86 15.48 7.45
C TYR A 174 -9.61 15.30 8.31
N GLU A 175 -9.00 14.14 8.24
CA GLU A 175 -7.80 13.84 9.04
C GLU A 175 -6.50 14.42 8.48
N GLY A 176 -6.54 14.86 7.23
CA GLY A 176 -5.38 15.36 6.50
C GLY A 176 -5.20 16.87 6.60
N LYS A 177 -4.37 17.38 5.72
CA LYS A 177 -4.02 18.79 5.63
C LYS A 177 -3.92 19.24 4.18
N ARG A 178 -3.87 20.55 3.98
CA ARG A 178 -3.63 21.15 2.68
C ARG A 178 -2.33 20.62 2.06
N GLY A 179 -2.38 20.25 0.79
CA GLY A 179 -1.27 19.66 0.04
C GLY A 179 -1.20 18.14 0.09
N ASP A 180 -2.10 17.46 0.82
CA ASP A 180 -2.19 16.00 0.79
C ASP A 180 -2.67 15.51 -0.59
N LEU A 181 -2.27 14.28 -0.94
CA LEU A 181 -2.50 13.71 -2.28
C LEU A 181 -3.98 13.60 -2.64
N LEU A 182 -4.77 12.97 -1.77
CA LEU A 182 -6.17 12.65 -2.02
C LEU A 182 -6.98 12.58 -0.72
N VAL A 183 -8.30 12.54 -0.87
CA VAL A 183 -9.25 12.21 0.19
C VAL A 183 -10.04 10.97 -0.19
N HIS A 184 -10.24 10.07 0.77
CA HIS A 184 -11.01 8.84 0.63
C HIS A 184 -12.17 8.82 1.65
N PHE A 185 -13.31 8.22 1.27
CA PHE A 185 -14.56 8.24 2.04
C PHE A 185 -15.02 6.83 2.46
N PRO A 186 -14.17 6.01 3.09
CA PRO A 186 -14.51 4.63 3.41
C PRO A 186 -15.52 4.57 4.56
N GLY A 187 -16.48 3.64 4.43
CA GLY A 187 -17.40 3.34 5.53
C GLY A 187 -18.50 4.36 5.83
N LEU A 188 -18.52 5.51 5.13
CA LEU A 188 -19.53 6.55 5.35
C LEU A 188 -20.91 6.21 4.78
N GLU A 189 -21.06 5.11 4.05
CA GLU A 189 -22.32 4.70 3.41
C GLU A 189 -23.00 5.87 2.65
N GLU A 190 -24.26 6.17 2.95
CA GLU A 190 -24.99 7.29 2.32
C GLU A 190 -24.46 8.68 2.74
N GLN A 191 -23.81 8.78 3.90
CA GLN A 191 -23.25 10.05 4.38
C GLN A 191 -22.05 10.50 3.54
N ARG A 192 -21.43 9.61 2.76
CA ARG A 192 -20.34 9.98 1.83
C ARG A 192 -20.74 11.04 0.81
N TRP A 193 -22.02 11.09 0.41
CA TRP A 193 -22.44 11.96 -0.68
C TRP A 193 -22.30 13.46 -0.40
N PRO A 194 -22.74 14.00 0.74
CA PRO A 194 -22.50 15.40 1.06
C PRO A 194 -20.99 15.70 1.24
N HIS A 195 -20.22 14.79 1.83
CA HIS A 195 -18.78 14.97 1.97
C HIS A 195 -18.09 14.99 0.60
N MET A 196 -18.37 14.02 -0.27
CA MET A 196 -17.85 14.02 -1.64
C MET A 196 -18.26 15.28 -2.41
N ALA A 197 -19.52 15.75 -2.27
CA ALA A 197 -19.98 16.97 -2.92
C ALA A 197 -19.18 18.19 -2.47
N LYS A 198 -18.90 18.33 -1.18
CA LYS A 198 -18.05 19.38 -0.60
C LYS A 198 -16.65 19.37 -1.23
N TRP A 199 -15.99 18.22 -1.22
CA TRP A 199 -14.63 18.09 -1.74
C TRP A 199 -14.53 18.27 -3.25
N LEU A 200 -15.52 17.74 -4.00
CA LEU A 200 -15.60 17.96 -5.46
C LEU A 200 -15.76 19.44 -5.77
N ASN A 201 -16.60 20.17 -5.02
CA ASN A 201 -16.72 21.60 -5.19
C ASN A 201 -15.37 22.31 -4.95
N ILE A 202 -14.64 21.96 -3.89
CA ILE A 202 -13.33 22.54 -3.58
C ILE A 202 -12.35 22.32 -4.75
N VAL A 203 -12.16 21.07 -5.19
CA VAL A 203 -11.16 20.76 -6.24
C VAL A 203 -11.55 21.27 -7.63
N GLU A 204 -12.81 21.62 -7.84
CA GLU A 204 -13.31 22.18 -9.10
C GLU A 204 -13.31 23.71 -9.12
N THR A 205 -13.55 24.36 -7.99
CA THR A 205 -13.68 25.82 -7.90
C THR A 205 -12.42 26.51 -7.37
N THR A 206 -11.72 25.87 -6.42
CA THR A 206 -10.51 26.43 -5.78
C THR A 206 -9.34 25.45 -5.76
N PRO A 207 -8.99 24.79 -6.88
CA PRO A 207 -7.95 23.77 -6.92
C PRO A 207 -6.59 24.28 -6.41
N HIS A 208 -6.28 25.55 -6.61
CA HIS A 208 -5.04 26.17 -6.15
C HIS A 208 -4.87 26.22 -4.63
N GLU A 209 -5.95 26.06 -3.88
CA GLU A 209 -5.87 25.98 -2.41
C GLU A 209 -5.28 24.66 -1.95
N TRP A 210 -5.41 23.59 -2.74
CA TRP A 210 -4.96 22.24 -2.43
C TRP A 210 -3.77 21.77 -3.25
N ASN A 211 -3.59 22.29 -4.45
CA ASN A 211 -2.41 22.02 -5.26
C ASN A 211 -1.21 22.79 -4.71
N LEU A 212 -0.46 22.15 -3.81
CA LEU A 212 0.83 22.68 -3.36
C LEU A 212 1.95 22.03 -4.19
N PRO A 213 2.98 22.79 -4.57
CA PRO A 213 4.20 22.23 -5.14
C PRO A 213 4.75 21.11 -4.27
N LEU A 214 5.32 20.06 -4.89
CA LEU A 214 5.83 18.90 -4.16
C LEU A 214 6.81 19.29 -3.04
N GLU A 215 7.66 20.29 -3.28
CA GLU A 215 8.66 20.79 -2.36
C GLU A 215 8.05 21.37 -1.07
N GLU A 216 6.83 21.89 -1.14
CA GLU A 216 6.12 22.48 -0.01
C GLU A 216 5.35 21.44 0.81
N THR A 217 5.16 20.24 0.28
CA THR A 217 4.39 19.18 0.98
C THR A 217 5.21 18.40 1.99
N GLY A 218 6.52 18.41 1.86
CA GLY A 218 7.46 17.60 2.65
C GLY A 218 7.43 16.11 2.32
N TYR A 219 6.70 15.67 1.29
CA TYR A 219 6.63 14.26 0.90
C TYR A 219 7.99 13.69 0.50
N MET A 220 8.78 14.43 -0.29
CA MET A 220 10.10 13.98 -0.74
C MET A 220 10.99 13.54 0.43
N ASN A 221 11.10 14.37 1.46
CA ASN A 221 11.90 14.05 2.63
C ASN A 221 11.33 12.86 3.40
N ARG A 222 10.02 12.86 3.63
CA ARG A 222 9.34 11.79 4.40
C ARG A 222 9.44 10.43 3.72
N THR A 223 9.18 10.35 2.42
CA THR A 223 9.25 9.08 1.67
C THR A 223 10.69 8.58 1.52
N THR A 224 11.64 9.48 1.27
CA THR A 224 13.07 9.13 1.22
C THR A 224 13.55 8.58 2.57
N THR A 225 13.19 9.22 3.67
CA THR A 225 13.51 8.76 5.02
C THR A 225 12.88 7.40 5.31
N TYR A 226 11.60 7.22 4.97
CA TYR A 226 10.89 5.95 5.13
C TYR A 226 11.62 4.80 4.43
N TRP A 227 11.84 4.92 3.13
CA TRP A 227 12.47 3.84 2.36
C TRP A 227 13.93 3.60 2.75
N SER A 228 14.64 4.64 3.20
CA SER A 228 15.99 4.49 3.76
C SER A 228 15.97 3.66 5.05
N GLN A 229 15.02 3.91 5.95
CA GLN A 229 14.89 3.13 7.19
C GLN A 229 14.48 1.69 6.92
N ILE A 230 13.54 1.44 5.98
CA ILE A 230 13.17 0.09 5.56
C ILE A 230 14.39 -0.68 4.99
N ARG A 231 15.19 -0.01 4.14
CA ARG A 231 16.42 -0.60 3.61
C ARG A 231 17.38 -0.98 4.74
N SER A 232 17.69 -0.05 5.63
CA SER A 232 18.57 -0.30 6.78
C SER A 232 18.05 -1.45 7.66
N ALA A 233 16.73 -1.49 7.92
CA ALA A 233 16.10 -2.58 8.67
C ALA A 233 16.30 -3.95 8.00
N LYS A 234 16.07 -4.03 6.68
CA LYS A 234 16.29 -5.28 5.91
C LYS A 234 17.75 -5.71 5.90
N ASP A 235 18.67 -4.76 5.77
CA ASP A 235 20.10 -5.05 5.76
C ASP A 235 20.60 -5.54 7.14
N SER A 236 20.17 -4.90 8.24
CA SER A 236 20.50 -5.34 9.60
C SER A 236 19.93 -6.72 9.91
N ILE A 237 18.67 -6.99 9.54
CA ILE A 237 18.08 -8.32 9.69
C ILE A 237 18.88 -9.38 8.93
N LYS A 238 19.21 -9.11 7.66
CA LYS A 238 19.98 -10.03 6.82
C LYS A 238 21.38 -10.28 7.39
N PHE A 239 22.02 -9.26 7.91
CA PHE A 239 23.33 -9.37 8.55
C PHE A 239 23.27 -10.19 9.83
N ALA A 240 22.27 -9.94 10.69
CA ALA A 240 22.03 -10.71 11.91
C ALA A 240 21.78 -12.21 11.61
N GLU A 241 20.95 -12.50 10.61
CA GLU A 241 20.66 -13.87 10.18
C GLU A 241 21.92 -14.59 9.67
N LYS A 242 22.77 -13.88 8.91
CA LYS A 242 24.05 -14.44 8.44
C LYS A 242 24.97 -14.79 9.61
N LYS A 243 25.11 -13.92 10.62
CA LYS A 243 25.88 -14.19 11.84
C LYS A 243 25.34 -15.40 12.61
N LEU A 244 24.01 -15.47 12.77
CA LEU A 244 23.36 -16.62 13.43
C LEU A 244 23.61 -17.95 12.70
N GLN A 245 23.63 -17.92 11.36
CA GLN A 245 23.90 -19.11 10.53
C GLN A 245 25.37 -19.53 10.54
N SER A 246 26.31 -18.58 10.59
CA SER A 246 27.77 -18.86 10.62
C SER A 246 28.27 -19.32 11.99
N GLY A 247 27.42 -19.24 13.03
CA GLY A 247 27.83 -19.56 14.40
C GLY A 247 28.74 -18.49 15.03
N GLU A 248 28.81 -17.30 14.45
CA GLU A 248 29.54 -16.18 15.06
C GLU A 248 28.92 -15.78 16.40
N ALA A 249 29.76 -15.28 17.31
CA ALA A 249 29.31 -14.80 18.61
C ALA A 249 28.38 -13.59 18.45
N VAL A 250 27.11 -13.76 18.80
CA VAL A 250 26.10 -12.70 18.93
C VAL A 250 25.46 -12.81 20.30
N SER A 251 24.82 -11.74 20.75
CA SER A 251 24.02 -11.78 22.00
C SER A 251 22.98 -12.90 21.94
N GLY A 252 22.73 -13.58 23.06
CA GLY A 252 21.76 -14.68 23.16
C GLY A 252 20.35 -14.36 22.68
N ASN A 253 19.97 -13.08 22.71
CA ASN A 253 18.63 -12.60 22.33
C ASN A 253 18.50 -12.20 20.84
N THR A 254 19.58 -12.29 20.05
CA THR A 254 19.60 -11.83 18.65
C THR A 254 18.55 -12.52 17.78
N LYS A 255 18.33 -13.82 17.96
CA LYS A 255 17.31 -14.57 17.20
C LYS A 255 15.88 -14.05 17.46
N GLU A 256 15.58 -13.76 18.73
CA GLU A 256 14.29 -13.22 19.14
C GLU A 256 14.10 -11.79 18.61
N ALA A 257 15.15 -10.96 18.70
CA ALA A 257 15.13 -9.60 18.17
C ALA A 257 14.89 -9.57 16.66
N VAL A 258 15.55 -10.45 15.88
CA VAL A 258 15.30 -10.61 14.45
C VAL A 258 13.84 -10.98 14.18
N GLY A 259 13.29 -11.94 14.94
CA GLY A 259 11.89 -12.35 14.81
C GLY A 259 10.91 -11.20 15.11
N ALA A 260 11.14 -10.45 16.19
CA ALA A 260 10.35 -9.30 16.59
C ALA A 260 10.42 -8.18 15.52
N PHE A 261 11.61 -7.88 15.02
CA PHE A 261 11.77 -6.82 14.02
C PHE A 261 11.12 -7.19 12.67
N LYS A 262 11.25 -8.44 12.22
CA LYS A 262 10.50 -8.92 11.05
C LYS A 262 8.99 -8.77 11.22
N LYS A 263 8.47 -9.05 12.42
CA LYS A 263 7.06 -8.86 12.73
C LYS A 263 6.66 -7.38 12.60
N VAL A 264 7.45 -6.47 13.18
CA VAL A 264 7.20 -5.02 13.06
C VAL A 264 7.19 -4.58 11.59
N LEU A 265 8.15 -5.03 10.76
CA LEU A 265 8.15 -4.69 9.35
C LEU A 265 6.92 -5.21 8.58
N ARG A 266 6.37 -6.35 8.97
CA ARG A 266 5.16 -6.93 8.34
C ARG A 266 3.85 -6.29 8.78
N GLU A 267 3.78 -5.88 10.04
CA GLU A 267 2.52 -5.48 10.67
C GLU A 267 2.43 -3.98 10.93
N GLU A 268 3.55 -3.29 11.12
CA GLU A 268 3.63 -1.91 11.62
C GLU A 268 4.71 -1.08 10.90
N SER A 269 4.98 -1.36 9.62
CA SER A 269 6.02 -0.63 8.87
C SER A 269 5.71 0.87 8.67
N ASP A 270 4.48 1.30 8.86
CA ASP A 270 4.04 2.70 8.90
C ASP A 270 4.40 3.41 10.22
N ASN A 271 4.73 2.67 11.27
CA ASN A 271 5.21 3.19 12.55
C ASN A 271 6.73 3.40 12.52
N MET A 272 7.14 4.54 11.95
CA MET A 272 8.55 4.86 11.73
C MET A 272 9.39 4.92 13.01
N GLU A 273 8.78 5.33 14.12
CA GLU A 273 9.46 5.38 15.43
C GLU A 273 9.78 3.99 15.94
N LEU A 274 8.82 3.07 15.82
CA LEU A 274 8.99 1.67 16.20
C LEU A 274 10.02 0.96 15.32
N VAL A 275 9.96 1.16 13.99
CA VAL A 275 10.95 0.62 13.05
C VAL A 275 12.36 1.10 13.43
N GLN A 276 12.51 2.40 13.71
CA GLN A 276 13.81 2.96 14.10
C GLN A 276 14.30 2.44 15.46
N GLN A 277 13.38 2.23 16.41
CA GLN A 277 13.75 1.64 17.71
C GLN A 277 14.24 0.21 17.55
N GLN A 278 13.51 -0.63 16.82
CA GLN A 278 13.90 -2.02 16.55
C GLN A 278 15.22 -2.12 15.78
N LEU A 279 15.48 -1.18 14.87
CA LEU A 279 16.76 -1.09 14.15
C LEU A 279 17.91 -0.85 15.12
N ARG A 280 17.82 0.16 15.99
CA ARG A 280 18.84 0.44 17.01
C ARG A 280 19.07 -0.75 17.94
N ASP A 281 18.00 -1.38 18.40
CA ASP A 281 18.08 -2.51 19.32
C ASP A 281 18.78 -3.70 18.68
N LEU A 282 18.47 -4.01 17.42
CA LEU A 282 19.13 -5.09 16.70
C LEU A 282 20.61 -4.77 16.40
N ASP A 283 20.91 -3.55 15.94
CA ASP A 283 22.28 -3.12 15.62
C ASP A 283 23.20 -3.18 16.85
N ALA A 284 22.67 -2.81 18.04
CA ALA A 284 23.41 -2.97 19.31
C ALA A 284 23.71 -4.44 19.63
N LEU A 285 22.77 -5.38 19.38
CA LEU A 285 22.97 -6.81 19.64
C LEU A 285 23.99 -7.47 18.69
N ILE A 286 24.13 -6.96 17.48
CA ILE A 286 25.05 -7.51 16.46
C ILE A 286 26.37 -6.73 16.36
N GLY A 287 26.58 -5.71 17.20
CA GLY A 287 27.82 -4.94 17.26
C GLY A 287 28.03 -4.01 16.06
N MET A 288 26.98 -3.43 15.53
CA MET A 288 27.02 -2.42 14.45
C MET A 288 27.01 -0.97 14.97
N ILE A 289 26.85 -0.79 16.29
CA ILE A 289 26.93 0.50 17.00
C ILE A 289 28.03 0.41 18.05
#